data_48d0f9ae9806e29cbb917967adf93ee3
#
_entry.id   48d0f9ae9806e29cbb917967adf93ee3
#
_cell.length_a   1.000
_cell.length_b   1.000
_cell.length_c   1.000
_cell.angle_alpha   90.00
_cell.angle_beta   90.00
_cell.angle_gamma   90.00
#
_symmetry.space_group_name_H-M   'P 1'
#
loop_
_entity.id
_entity.type
_entity.pdbx_description
1 polymer ?
#
loop_
_entity_poly.entity_id
_entity_poly.type
_entity_poly.pdbx_seq_one_letter_code
_entity_poly.pdbx_strand_id
1 'polypeptide(L)'
;IRAMNKNLIEKIAPQLTELMIKKMETLTEAWRKPWIADLAHGLPRNLRGTPYRGGNILMLLFLSEIAGYSTPLFMTFKQAKEEGLNILKGSGSFPVFFWKLYIRHKETRKKIELADYYRLPQEQRRQYDVLPVMRYYPVFNIDQTDMSEQQPERYASLTTPAEQKDYS
;
A
#
# COMPACT_ATOMS: atom_id res chain seq x y z
N ILE A 1 8.87 -6.94 9.42
CA ILE A 1 7.75 -6.01 9.70
C ILE A 1 8.21 -5.06 10.80
N ARG A 2 8.42 -3.80 10.46
CA ARG A 2 8.85 -2.77 11.41
C ARG A 2 7.64 -2.11 12.07
N ALA A 3 7.77 -1.73 13.36
CA ALA A 3 6.85 -0.80 13.97
C ALA A 3 6.89 0.53 13.20
N MET A 4 5.77 1.21 13.12
CA MET A 4 5.69 2.51 12.44
C MET A 4 6.75 3.44 13.02
N ASN A 5 7.70 3.85 12.17
CA ASN A 5 8.72 4.79 12.59
C ASN A 5 8.10 6.19 12.60
N LYS A 6 8.09 6.85 13.76
CA LYS A 6 7.63 8.24 13.92
C LYS A 6 8.25 9.16 12.85
N ASN A 7 9.52 8.92 12.53
CA ASN A 7 10.24 9.68 11.52
C ASN A 7 9.69 9.51 10.09
N LEU A 8 9.05 8.38 9.77
CA LEU A 8 8.45 8.17 8.45
C LEU A 8 7.20 9.03 8.28
N ILE A 9 6.35 9.06 9.30
CA ILE A 9 5.14 9.89 9.28
C ILE A 9 5.52 11.37 9.24
N GLU A 10 6.47 11.79 10.06
CA GLU A 10 6.94 13.18 10.09
C GLU A 10 7.51 13.64 8.73
N LYS A 11 8.10 12.73 7.96
CA LYS A 11 8.57 13.03 6.59
C LYS A 11 7.46 13.06 5.55
N ILE A 12 6.49 12.15 5.65
CA ILE A 12 5.47 11.93 4.62
C ILE A 12 4.28 12.88 4.83
N ALA A 13 3.88 13.14 6.08
CA ALA A 13 2.69 13.91 6.38
C ALA A 13 2.68 15.33 5.77
N PRO A 14 3.76 16.11 5.80
CA PRO A 14 3.77 17.43 5.17
C PRO A 14 3.54 17.37 3.67
N GLN A 15 4.20 16.44 2.97
CA GLN A 15 4.09 16.27 1.52
C GLN A 15 2.70 15.81 1.11
N LEU A 16 2.11 14.88 1.87
CA LEU A 16 0.73 14.44 1.66
C LEU A 16 -0.27 15.57 1.91
N THR A 17 -0.08 16.33 2.98
CA THR A 17 -0.95 17.46 3.31
C THR A 17 -0.90 18.51 2.21
N GLU A 18 0.28 18.88 1.74
CA GLU A 18 0.46 19.85 0.67
C GLU A 18 -0.19 19.38 -0.64
N LEU A 19 0.01 18.09 -1.01
CA LEU A 19 -0.61 17.53 -2.20
C LEU A 19 -2.14 17.46 -2.07
N MET A 20 -2.65 17.10 -0.91
CA MET A 20 -4.10 17.10 -0.65
C MET A 20 -4.69 18.50 -0.77
N ILE A 21 -4.04 19.53 -0.19
CA ILE A 21 -4.47 20.92 -0.29
C ILE A 21 -4.48 21.35 -1.76
N LYS A 22 -3.39 21.12 -2.49
CA LYS A 22 -3.28 21.45 -3.91
C LYS A 22 -4.37 20.77 -4.76
N LYS A 23 -4.66 19.49 -4.49
CA LYS A 23 -5.75 18.78 -5.17
C LYS A 23 -7.12 19.33 -4.77
N MET A 24 -7.32 19.71 -3.52
CA MET A 24 -8.58 20.34 -3.07
C MET A 24 -8.79 21.72 -3.72
N GLU A 25 -7.75 22.51 -3.88
CA GLU A 25 -7.82 23.80 -4.57
C GLU A 25 -8.20 23.65 -6.04
N THR A 26 -7.69 22.62 -6.72
CA THR A 26 -8.07 22.31 -8.11
C THR A 26 -9.47 21.71 -8.25
N LEU A 27 -10.06 21.23 -7.14
CA LEU A 27 -11.41 20.61 -7.09
C LEU A 27 -12.55 21.62 -7.07
N THR A 28 -12.30 22.89 -6.76
CA THR A 28 -13.33 23.92 -6.67
C THR A 28 -14.00 24.25 -8.00
N GLU A 29 -13.39 23.90 -9.13
CA GLU A 29 -13.99 24.13 -10.47
C GLU A 29 -14.66 22.89 -11.09
N ALA A 30 -14.37 21.68 -10.63
CA ALA A 30 -14.96 20.46 -11.18
C ALA A 30 -15.16 19.38 -10.12
N TRP A 31 -16.25 19.45 -9.38
CA TRP A 31 -16.68 18.42 -8.39
C TRP A 31 -16.97 17.03 -9.01
N ARG A 32 -16.56 16.82 -10.25
CA ARG A 32 -16.73 15.56 -10.97
C ARG A 32 -15.40 14.87 -11.21
N LYS A 33 -14.94 14.09 -10.22
CA LYS A 33 -14.01 12.97 -10.38
C LYS A 33 -12.54 13.27 -10.77
N PRO A 34 -11.78 14.16 -10.12
CA PRO A 34 -10.36 14.28 -10.46
C PRO A 34 -9.49 13.10 -9.98
N TRP A 35 -9.87 12.43 -8.90
CA TRP A 35 -9.16 11.22 -8.42
C TRP A 35 -9.33 10.02 -9.34
N ILE A 36 -10.38 10.01 -10.15
CA ILE A 36 -10.76 8.88 -11.01
C ILE A 36 -10.28 9.09 -12.44
N ALA A 37 -10.03 10.33 -12.85
CA ALA A 37 -9.52 10.61 -14.19
C ALA A 37 -8.08 10.10 -14.39
N ASP A 38 -7.25 10.12 -13.33
CA ASP A 38 -5.90 9.56 -13.34
C ASP A 38 -5.86 8.03 -13.16
N LEU A 39 -7.02 7.38 -13.01
CA LEU A 39 -7.14 5.93 -12.91
C LEU A 39 -7.17 5.22 -14.28
N ALA A 40 -6.69 5.89 -15.33
CA ALA A 40 -6.51 5.25 -16.65
C ALA A 40 -5.72 3.92 -16.55
N HIS A 41 -4.83 3.82 -15.58
CA HIS A 41 -4.05 2.61 -15.29
C HIS A 41 -4.64 1.72 -14.16
N GLY A 42 -5.80 2.10 -13.60
CA GLY A 42 -6.47 1.36 -12.54
C GLY A 42 -6.04 1.73 -11.12
N LEU A 43 -6.62 1.02 -10.13
CA LEU A 43 -6.28 1.20 -8.72
C LEU A 43 -4.92 0.59 -8.38
N PRO A 44 -4.22 1.13 -7.36
CA PRO A 44 -3.00 0.52 -6.85
C PRO A 44 -3.22 -0.95 -6.49
N ARG A 45 -2.43 -1.81 -7.09
CA ARG A 45 -2.50 -3.26 -6.91
C ARG A 45 -1.11 -3.87 -6.80
N ASN A 46 -1.03 -5.05 -6.22
CA ASN A 46 0.21 -5.79 -6.21
C ASN A 46 0.46 -6.50 -7.57
N LEU A 47 1.64 -7.09 -7.72
CA LEU A 47 2.03 -7.77 -8.96
C LEU A 47 1.12 -8.98 -9.31
N ARG A 48 0.41 -9.54 -8.33
CA ARG A 48 -0.57 -10.62 -8.53
C ARG A 48 -1.96 -10.10 -8.93
N GLY A 49 -2.12 -8.78 -9.09
CA GLY A 49 -3.39 -8.16 -9.44
C GLY A 49 -4.31 -7.86 -8.25
N THR A 50 -3.90 -8.17 -7.01
CA THR A 50 -4.72 -7.88 -5.83
C THR A 50 -4.66 -6.38 -5.51
N PRO A 51 -5.81 -5.68 -5.48
CA PRO A 51 -5.85 -4.27 -5.15
C PRO A 51 -5.53 -4.02 -3.67
N TYR A 52 -4.88 -2.91 -3.39
CA TYR A 52 -4.75 -2.39 -2.03
C TYR A 52 -6.10 -1.85 -1.55
N ARG A 53 -6.24 -1.62 -0.25
CA ARG A 53 -7.51 -1.25 0.37
C ARG A 53 -7.39 -0.02 1.27
N GLY A 54 -8.51 0.66 1.43
CA GLY A 54 -8.64 1.79 2.37
C GLY A 54 -7.67 2.92 2.07
N GLY A 55 -7.11 3.51 3.11
CA GLY A 55 -6.17 4.64 3.02
C GLY A 55 -4.90 4.33 2.24
N ASN A 56 -4.52 3.06 2.07
CA ASN A 56 -3.35 2.67 1.28
C ASN A 56 -3.52 3.03 -0.20
N ILE A 57 -4.75 3.00 -0.74
CA ILE A 57 -5.02 3.41 -2.12
C ILE A 57 -4.60 4.86 -2.33
N LEU A 58 -5.12 5.76 -1.49
CA LEU A 58 -4.81 7.19 -1.58
C LEU A 58 -3.33 7.46 -1.32
N MET A 59 -2.76 6.78 -0.30
CA MET A 59 -1.35 6.92 0.05
C MET A 59 -0.45 6.55 -1.14
N LEU A 60 -0.67 5.39 -1.76
CA LEU A 60 0.13 4.93 -2.88
C LEU A 60 -0.06 5.81 -4.12
N LEU A 61 -1.28 6.26 -4.41
CA LEU A 61 -1.54 7.18 -5.52
C LEU A 61 -0.80 8.50 -5.32
N PHE A 62 -0.93 9.13 -4.16
CA PHE A 62 -0.30 10.42 -3.90
C PHE A 62 1.22 10.34 -3.87
N LEU A 63 1.77 9.33 -3.20
CA LEU A 63 3.22 9.17 -3.15
C LEU A 63 3.82 8.82 -4.51
N SER A 64 3.10 8.05 -5.34
CA SER A 64 3.52 7.76 -6.72
C SER A 64 3.53 9.03 -7.58
N GLU A 65 2.51 9.88 -7.43
CA GLU A 65 2.45 11.16 -8.14
C GLU A 65 3.61 12.08 -7.75
N ILE A 66 3.90 12.21 -6.44
CA ILE A 66 5.06 12.97 -5.95
C ILE A 66 6.37 12.43 -6.53
N ALA A 67 6.50 11.11 -6.62
CA ALA A 67 7.70 10.44 -7.14
C ALA A 67 7.77 10.38 -8.68
N GLY A 68 6.70 10.80 -9.37
CA GLY A 68 6.64 10.80 -10.83
C GLY A 68 6.35 9.44 -11.48
N TYR A 69 5.78 8.48 -10.73
CA TYR A 69 5.37 7.19 -11.26
C TYR A 69 3.88 7.19 -11.62
N SER A 70 3.57 6.75 -12.83
CA SER A 70 2.19 6.67 -13.34
C SER A 70 1.56 5.29 -13.23
N THR A 71 2.38 4.24 -13.21
CA THR A 71 1.88 2.85 -13.16
C THR A 71 1.54 2.45 -11.74
N PRO A 72 0.28 2.06 -11.43
CA PRO A 72 -0.14 1.76 -10.06
C PRO A 72 0.12 0.30 -9.67
N LEU A 73 1.29 -0.21 -9.99
CA LEU A 73 1.74 -1.57 -9.67
C LEU A 73 2.87 -1.54 -8.67
N PHE A 74 2.71 -2.31 -7.61
CA PHE A 74 3.66 -2.35 -6.51
C PHE A 74 4.01 -3.78 -6.12
N MET A 75 5.21 -3.96 -5.58
CA MET A 75 5.68 -5.23 -5.08
C MET A 75 6.59 -5.04 -3.87
N THR A 76 6.62 -6.02 -2.99
CA THR A 76 7.63 -6.07 -1.92
C THR A 76 8.99 -6.45 -2.51
N PHE A 77 10.07 -6.16 -1.77
CA PHE A 77 11.41 -6.62 -2.16
C PHE A 77 11.46 -8.15 -2.35
N LYS A 78 10.77 -8.88 -1.48
CA LYS A 78 10.70 -10.34 -1.57
C LYS A 78 10.02 -10.78 -2.88
N GLN A 79 8.88 -10.17 -3.23
CA GLN A 79 8.18 -10.47 -4.47
C GLN A 79 9.04 -10.15 -5.71
N ALA A 80 9.72 -9.00 -5.72
CA ALA A 80 10.65 -8.65 -6.80
C ALA A 80 11.72 -9.74 -6.98
N LYS A 81 12.33 -10.16 -5.88
CA LYS A 81 13.35 -11.20 -5.89
C LYS A 81 12.83 -12.57 -6.35
N GLU A 82 11.62 -12.96 -5.93
CA GLU A 82 10.97 -14.21 -6.37
C GLU A 82 10.68 -14.19 -7.87
N GLU A 83 10.41 -13.02 -8.43
CA GLU A 83 10.17 -12.80 -9.86
C GLU A 83 11.48 -12.60 -10.68
N GLY A 84 12.64 -12.71 -10.04
CA GLY A 84 13.94 -12.50 -10.70
C GLY A 84 14.25 -11.04 -11.05
N LEU A 85 13.57 -10.10 -10.39
CA LEU A 85 13.72 -8.67 -10.62
C LEU A 85 14.64 -8.02 -9.58
N ASN A 86 15.35 -6.98 -10.00
CA ASN A 86 16.16 -6.16 -9.14
C ASN A 86 15.48 -4.80 -8.91
N ILE A 87 15.52 -4.33 -7.67
CA ILE A 87 15.15 -2.96 -7.36
C ILE A 87 16.32 -2.06 -7.73
N LEU A 88 16.05 -1.00 -8.48
CA LEU A 88 17.06 -0.06 -8.94
C LEU A 88 17.72 0.65 -7.74
N LYS A 89 19.02 0.81 -7.81
CA LYS A 89 19.80 1.43 -6.74
C LYS A 89 19.33 2.87 -6.47
N GLY A 90 19.14 3.18 -5.20
CA GLY A 90 18.65 4.51 -4.78
C GLY A 90 17.14 4.66 -4.74
N SER A 91 16.38 3.63 -5.12
CA SER A 91 14.92 3.65 -5.05
C SER A 91 14.41 3.74 -3.62
N GLY A 92 13.54 4.71 -3.36
CA GLY A 92 12.80 4.82 -2.10
C GLY A 92 11.57 3.91 -2.10
N SER A 93 11.27 3.27 -0.98
CA SER A 93 10.08 2.44 -0.84
C SER A 93 8.85 3.26 -0.44
N PHE A 94 7.67 2.78 -0.84
CA PHE A 94 6.37 3.29 -0.41
C PHE A 94 5.85 2.47 0.77
N PRO A 95 5.24 3.10 1.81
CA PRO A 95 4.68 2.37 2.93
C PRO A 95 3.28 1.85 2.62
N VAL A 96 3.01 0.61 2.98
CA VAL A 96 1.66 0.04 3.04
C VAL A 96 1.33 -0.26 4.49
N PHE A 97 0.27 0.35 4.99
CA PHE A 97 -0.14 0.25 6.38
C PHE A 97 -1.20 -0.83 6.57
N PHE A 98 -1.13 -1.51 7.72
CA PHE A 98 -2.14 -2.48 8.14
C PHE A 98 -2.21 -2.55 9.66
N TRP A 99 -3.37 -2.95 10.17
CA TRP A 99 -3.57 -3.21 11.58
C TRP A 99 -3.22 -4.65 11.90
N LYS A 100 -2.39 -4.83 12.93
CA LYS A 100 -2.11 -6.14 13.51
C LYS A 100 -2.65 -6.16 14.93
N LEU A 101 -3.46 -7.17 15.23
CA LEU A 101 -3.96 -7.40 16.58
C LEU A 101 -2.92 -8.20 17.36
N TYR A 102 -2.48 -7.65 18.45
CA TYR A 102 -1.64 -8.34 19.44
C TYR A 102 -2.53 -8.79 20.58
N ILE A 103 -2.55 -10.08 20.83
CA ILE A 103 -3.36 -10.68 21.88
C ILE A 103 -2.42 -11.19 22.94
N ARG A 104 -2.64 -10.73 24.15
CA ARG A 104 -1.76 -10.97 25.29
C ARG A 104 -2.58 -11.28 26.54
N HIS A 105 -2.22 -12.35 27.23
CA HIS A 105 -2.83 -12.70 28.53
C HIS A 105 -2.51 -11.59 29.57
N LYS A 106 -3.51 -11.14 30.29
CA LYS A 106 -3.42 -10.01 31.23
C LYS A 106 -2.37 -10.23 32.33
N GLU A 107 -2.34 -11.43 32.91
CA GLU A 107 -1.44 -11.76 34.02
C GLU A 107 -0.09 -12.27 33.53
N THR A 108 -0.10 -13.33 32.71
CA THR A 108 1.14 -14.01 32.31
C THR A 108 1.91 -13.28 31.20
N ARG A 109 1.28 -12.27 30.56
CA ARG A 109 1.84 -11.52 29.42
C ARG A 109 2.17 -12.36 28.19
N LYS A 110 1.82 -13.64 28.19
CA LYS A 110 2.02 -14.52 27.05
C LYS A 110 1.17 -14.05 25.86
N LYS A 111 1.78 -14.05 24.69
CA LYS A 111 1.10 -13.73 23.42
C LYS A 111 0.52 -14.99 22.81
N ILE A 112 -0.63 -14.87 22.20
CA ILE A 112 -1.24 -15.92 21.38
C ILE A 112 -1.62 -15.35 20.01
N GLU A 113 -1.77 -16.25 19.04
CA GLU A 113 -2.21 -15.89 17.70
C GLU A 113 -3.72 -15.64 17.67
N LEU A 114 -4.17 -14.83 16.72
CA LEU A 114 -5.58 -14.46 16.56
C LEU A 114 -6.48 -15.70 16.38
N ALA A 115 -6.00 -16.69 15.62
CA ALA A 115 -6.74 -17.94 15.40
C ALA A 115 -6.94 -18.72 16.70
N ASP A 116 -5.93 -18.78 17.57
CA ASP A 116 -6.01 -19.45 18.86
C ASP A 116 -6.95 -18.71 19.81
N TYR A 117 -6.91 -17.37 19.81
CA TYR A 117 -7.82 -16.54 20.58
C TYR A 117 -9.30 -16.82 20.22
N TYR A 118 -9.61 -16.90 18.94
CA TYR A 118 -10.99 -17.17 18.52
C TYR A 118 -11.47 -18.60 18.81
N ARG A 119 -10.55 -19.55 19.02
CA ARG A 119 -10.87 -20.91 19.48
C ARG A 119 -11.20 -20.98 20.97
N LEU A 120 -10.78 -19.97 21.75
CA LEU A 120 -11.07 -19.94 23.18
C LEU A 120 -12.56 -19.67 23.44
N PRO A 121 -13.13 -20.29 24.50
CA PRO A 121 -14.45 -19.90 25.02
C PRO A 121 -14.50 -18.42 25.38
N GLN A 122 -15.67 -17.81 25.24
CA GLN A 122 -15.85 -16.36 25.47
C GLN A 122 -15.37 -15.90 26.85
N GLU A 123 -15.58 -16.73 27.90
CA GLU A 123 -15.12 -16.42 29.25
C GLU A 123 -13.61 -16.35 29.36
N GLN A 124 -12.90 -17.25 28.69
CA GLN A 124 -11.44 -17.26 28.68
C GLN A 124 -10.86 -16.10 27.88
N ARG A 125 -11.55 -15.64 26.83
CA ARG A 125 -11.12 -14.45 26.08
C ARG A 125 -11.04 -13.19 26.93
N ARG A 126 -11.84 -13.08 28.00
CA ARG A 126 -11.79 -11.95 28.94
C ARG A 126 -10.46 -11.82 29.68
N GLN A 127 -9.66 -12.88 29.72
CA GLN A 127 -8.34 -12.90 30.35
C GLN A 127 -7.26 -12.30 29.45
N TYR A 128 -7.60 -11.92 28.22
CA TYR A 128 -6.68 -11.39 27.23
C TYR A 128 -6.98 -9.92 26.88
N ASP A 129 -5.91 -9.16 26.70
CA ASP A 129 -5.96 -7.85 26.09
C ASP A 129 -5.76 -7.99 24.59
N VAL A 130 -6.63 -7.32 23.82
CA VAL A 130 -6.51 -7.22 22.36
C VAL A 130 -6.03 -5.81 22.02
N LEU A 131 -4.80 -5.71 21.56
CA LEU A 131 -4.14 -4.44 21.30
C LEU A 131 -3.99 -4.26 19.77
N PRO A 132 -4.76 -3.36 19.15
CA PRO A 132 -4.54 -3.03 17.74
C PRO A 132 -3.28 -2.17 17.60
N VAL A 133 -2.35 -2.61 16.78
CA VAL A 133 -1.11 -1.89 16.50
C VAL A 133 -0.99 -1.68 15.00
N MET A 134 -0.78 -0.43 14.59
CA MET A 134 -0.52 -0.11 13.20
C MET A 134 0.91 -0.54 12.83
N ARG A 135 1.02 -1.25 11.74
CA ARG A 135 2.28 -1.70 11.14
C ARG A 135 2.35 -1.26 9.69
N TYR A 136 3.54 -1.24 9.13
CA TYR A 136 3.72 -1.04 7.71
C TYR A 136 4.76 -2.01 7.15
N TYR A 137 4.67 -2.25 5.86
CA TYR A 137 5.73 -2.90 5.08
C TYR A 137 6.06 -2.07 3.84
N PRO A 138 7.34 -2.10 3.42
CA PRO A 138 7.76 -1.36 2.24
C PRO A 138 7.36 -2.09 0.96
N VAL A 139 6.87 -1.32 -0.01
CA VAL A 139 6.66 -1.76 -1.38
C VAL A 139 7.41 -0.84 -2.33
N PHE A 140 7.66 -1.33 -3.53
CA PHE A 140 8.31 -0.59 -4.61
C PHE A 140 7.38 -0.57 -5.81
N ASN A 141 7.39 0.54 -6.55
CA ASN A 141 6.66 0.63 -7.80
C ASN A 141 7.37 -0.22 -8.87
N ILE A 142 6.62 -0.74 -9.83
CA ILE A 142 7.17 -1.53 -10.94
C ILE A 142 8.25 -0.77 -11.71
N ASP A 143 8.12 0.55 -11.85
CA ASP A 143 9.09 1.41 -12.53
C ASP A 143 10.39 1.61 -11.73
N GLN A 144 10.43 1.15 -10.49
CA GLN A 144 11.64 1.09 -9.67
C GLN A 144 12.39 -0.25 -9.79
N THR A 145 12.00 -1.06 -10.77
CA THR A 145 12.62 -2.37 -11.04
C THR A 145 13.20 -2.40 -12.45
N ASP A 146 14.02 -3.39 -12.71
CA ASP A 146 14.55 -3.68 -14.06
C ASP A 146 13.61 -4.52 -14.93
N MET A 147 12.30 -4.57 -14.59
CA MET A 147 11.33 -5.40 -15.33
C MET A 147 11.21 -4.98 -16.79
N SER A 148 11.26 -3.71 -17.11
CA SER A 148 11.20 -3.22 -18.49
C SER A 148 12.34 -3.75 -19.37
N GLU A 149 13.50 -4.03 -18.76
CA GLU A 149 14.66 -4.59 -19.45
C GLU A 149 14.66 -6.12 -19.43
N GLN A 150 14.36 -6.72 -18.27
CA GLN A 150 14.42 -8.17 -18.07
C GLN A 150 13.20 -8.92 -18.66
N GLN A 151 12.03 -8.30 -18.63
CA GLN A 151 10.75 -8.89 -19.02
C GLN A 151 9.89 -7.87 -19.80
N PRO A 152 10.35 -7.37 -20.96
CA PRO A 152 9.71 -6.25 -21.67
C PRO A 152 8.27 -6.53 -22.08
N GLU A 153 7.97 -7.74 -22.54
CA GLU A 153 6.61 -8.11 -22.94
C GLU A 153 5.65 -8.14 -21.75
N ARG A 154 6.10 -8.68 -20.62
CA ARG A 154 5.31 -8.71 -19.39
C ARG A 154 5.11 -7.30 -18.83
N TYR A 155 6.16 -6.48 -18.84
CA TYR A 155 6.07 -5.08 -18.43
C TYR A 155 5.02 -4.34 -19.29
N ALA A 156 5.09 -4.47 -20.60
CA ALA A 156 4.13 -3.87 -21.51
C ALA A 156 2.69 -4.32 -21.22
N SER A 157 2.47 -5.62 -21.01
CA SER A 157 1.14 -6.17 -20.72
C SER A 157 0.55 -5.66 -19.39
N LEU A 158 1.41 -5.39 -18.39
CA LEU A 158 1.00 -4.92 -17.08
C LEU A 158 0.78 -3.40 -17.02
N THR A 159 1.45 -2.66 -17.88
CA THR A 159 1.43 -1.18 -17.90
C THR A 159 0.50 -0.60 -18.95
N THR A 160 0.06 -1.40 -19.93
CA THR A 160 -0.95 -0.98 -20.91
C THR A 160 -2.26 -0.69 -20.19
N PRO A 161 -2.86 0.50 -20.36
CA PRO A 161 -4.16 0.80 -19.79
C PRO A 161 -5.20 -0.22 -20.27
N ALA A 162 -6.04 -0.72 -19.37
CA ALA A 162 -7.19 -1.48 -19.77
C ALA A 162 -8.09 -0.59 -20.64
N GLU A 163 -8.47 -1.07 -21.84
CA GLU A 163 -9.46 -0.37 -22.66
C GLU A 163 -10.66 -0.02 -21.78
N GLN A 164 -10.99 1.26 -21.72
CA GLN A 164 -12.20 1.71 -21.01
C GLN A 164 -13.38 0.99 -21.67
N LYS A 165 -13.95 0.04 -20.97
CA LYS A 165 -15.26 -0.48 -21.34
C LYS A 165 -16.25 0.67 -21.15
N ASP A 166 -16.69 1.19 -22.27
CA ASP A 166 -17.72 2.22 -22.34
C ASP A 166 -19.01 1.61 -21.78
N TYR A 167 -19.34 1.97 -20.55
CA TYR A 167 -20.65 1.67 -19.96
C TYR A 167 -21.60 2.83 -20.31
N SER A 168 -21.95 2.92 -21.59
CA SER A 168 -23.08 3.75 -22.06
C SER A 168 -24.41 3.04 -21.80
#